data_9e608271a3c4e2d02a9bf42cb7bf0a70
#
_entry.id   9e608271a3c4e2d02a9bf42cb7bf0a70
#
_cell.length_a   1.000
_cell.length_b   1.000
_cell.length_c   1.000
_cell.angle_alpha   90.00
_cell.angle_beta   90.00
_cell.angle_gamma   90.00
#
_symmetry.space_group_name_H-M   'P 1'
#
loop_
_entity.id
_entity.type
_entity.pdbx_description
1 polymer ?
#
loop_
_entity_poly.entity_id
_entity_poly.type
_entity_poly.pdbx_seq_one_letter_code
_entity_poly.pdbx_strand_id
1 'polypeptide(L)'
;TKKPKTIFYKPEYSSGNGTEQMKNLFGEKAFKNPKPEELIQDFITITTNESDIVLDYHLGSGTTAAVAHKMNRQYIGIEQMDYIETLAVERLKKVIDGEQGGISKAVNWQGGGEFVYAELAPFNETAKQQ
;
A
#
# COMPACT_ATOMS: atom_id res chain seq x y z
N THR A 1 -25.73 10.60 1.66
CA THR A 1 -24.24 10.50 1.54
C THR A 1 -23.60 11.87 1.65
N LYS A 2 -22.73 12.07 2.65
CA LYS A 2 -22.01 13.33 2.79
C LYS A 2 -20.95 13.44 1.69
N LYS A 3 -20.89 14.58 1.02
CA LYS A 3 -19.82 14.87 0.05
C LYS A 3 -18.46 14.90 0.78
N PRO A 4 -17.39 14.39 0.16
CA PRO A 4 -16.05 14.49 0.73
C PRO A 4 -15.63 15.96 0.84
N LYS A 5 -14.87 16.27 1.89
CA LYS A 5 -14.30 17.60 2.10
C LYS A 5 -12.93 17.70 1.44
N THR A 6 -12.49 18.90 1.14
CA THR A 6 -11.15 19.18 0.61
C THR A 6 -10.04 19.09 1.67
N ILE A 7 -10.42 19.07 2.97
CA ILE A 7 -9.51 18.95 4.11
C ILE A 7 -9.79 17.62 4.83
N PHE A 8 -8.75 16.81 4.98
CA PHE A 8 -8.75 15.55 5.73
C PHE A 8 -8.19 15.81 7.13
N TYR A 9 -9.05 15.85 8.14
CA TYR A 9 -8.72 16.32 9.50
C TYR A 9 -8.98 15.30 10.60
N LYS A 10 -9.40 14.08 10.26
CA LYS A 10 -9.67 13.07 11.28
C LYS A 10 -8.38 12.61 11.99
N PRO A 11 -8.45 12.30 13.29
CA PRO A 11 -7.28 11.84 14.06
C PRO A 11 -6.59 10.60 13.44
N GLU A 12 -7.36 9.71 12.85
CA GLU A 12 -6.84 8.47 12.21
C GLU A 12 -5.96 8.74 11.00
N TYR A 13 -6.00 9.93 10.41
CA TYR A 13 -5.12 10.33 9.30
C TYR A 13 -3.72 10.77 9.74
N SER A 14 -3.47 10.79 11.04
CA SER A 14 -2.17 11.17 11.58
C SER A 14 -1.05 10.25 11.10
N SER A 15 0.09 10.84 10.75
CA SER A 15 1.30 10.07 10.39
C SER A 15 1.80 9.16 11.51
N GLY A 16 1.44 9.47 12.77
CA GLY A 16 1.70 8.60 13.92
C GLY A 16 1.05 7.23 13.77
N ASN A 17 -0.20 7.18 13.29
CA ASN A 17 -0.91 5.93 13.05
C ASN A 17 -0.22 5.07 11.97
N GLY A 18 0.26 5.69 10.89
CA GLY A 18 1.05 4.98 9.88
C GLY A 18 2.32 4.37 10.47
N THR A 19 3.02 5.12 11.33
CA THR A 19 4.22 4.61 12.03
C THR A 19 3.88 3.44 12.94
N GLU A 20 2.77 3.52 13.69
CA GLU A 20 2.33 2.44 14.56
C GLU A 20 1.93 1.18 13.78
N GLN A 21 1.20 1.35 12.68
CA GLN A 21 0.86 0.24 11.78
C GLN A 21 2.12 -0.48 11.28
N MET A 22 3.15 0.25 10.85
CA MET A 22 4.41 -0.35 10.43
C MET A 22 5.15 -1.03 11.59
N LYS A 23 5.14 -0.46 12.80
CA LYS A 23 5.71 -1.11 13.99
C LYS A 23 5.01 -2.43 14.32
N ASN A 24 3.70 -2.47 14.21
CA ASN A 24 2.92 -3.68 14.46
C ASN A 24 3.19 -4.79 13.43
N LEU A 25 3.49 -4.42 12.18
CA LEU A 25 3.82 -5.37 11.12
C LEU A 25 5.25 -5.90 11.20
N PHE A 26 6.21 -5.05 11.52
CA PHE A 26 7.65 -5.35 11.42
C PHE A 26 8.38 -5.36 12.77
N GLY A 27 7.71 -5.03 13.86
CA GLY A 27 8.30 -4.96 15.21
C GLY A 27 9.14 -3.71 15.48
N GLU A 28 9.40 -2.89 14.48
CA GLU A 28 10.24 -1.70 14.56
C GLU A 28 9.75 -0.58 13.62
N LYS A 29 10.34 0.60 13.71
CA LYS A 29 10.09 1.71 12.79
C LYS A 29 10.82 1.45 11.47
N ALA A 30 10.23 0.59 10.63
CA ALA A 30 10.82 0.14 9.37
C ALA A 30 10.85 1.21 8.27
N PHE A 31 10.08 2.29 8.38
CA PHE A 31 9.98 3.33 7.35
C PHE A 31 9.78 4.72 7.97
N LYS A 32 10.32 5.76 7.32
CA LYS A 32 10.13 7.15 7.74
C LYS A 32 8.84 7.72 7.16
N ASN A 33 7.94 8.17 8.02
CA ASN A 33 6.67 8.79 7.63
C ASN A 33 5.76 7.93 6.74
N PRO A 34 5.44 6.68 7.13
CA PRO A 34 4.48 5.87 6.38
C PRO A 34 3.09 6.51 6.48
N LYS A 35 2.31 6.43 5.40
CA LYS A 35 0.92 6.89 5.42
C LYS A 35 0.05 5.89 6.16
N PRO A 36 -0.94 6.34 6.97
CA PRO A 36 -1.89 5.43 7.60
C PRO A 36 -2.87 4.85 6.58
N GLU A 37 -3.28 3.61 6.79
CA GLU A 37 -4.20 2.92 5.87
C GLU A 37 -5.56 3.62 5.79
N GLU A 38 -6.05 4.21 6.87
CA GLU A 38 -7.34 4.90 6.94
C GLU A 38 -7.41 6.10 5.99
N LEU A 39 -6.33 6.84 5.82
CA LEU A 39 -6.26 7.94 4.86
C LEU A 39 -6.39 7.44 3.42
N ILE A 40 -5.64 6.42 3.08
CA ILE A 40 -5.65 5.82 1.74
C ILE A 40 -6.99 5.13 1.47
N GLN A 41 -7.60 4.49 2.47
CA GLN A 41 -8.93 3.92 2.37
C GLN A 41 -9.97 4.95 1.90
N ASP A 42 -9.96 6.13 2.49
CA ASP A 42 -10.90 7.18 2.11
C ASP A 42 -10.66 7.67 0.67
N PHE A 43 -9.40 7.83 0.25
CA PHE A 43 -9.08 8.17 -1.14
C PHE A 43 -9.57 7.11 -2.13
N ILE A 44 -9.33 5.83 -1.86
CA ILE A 44 -9.75 4.73 -2.71
C ILE A 44 -11.28 4.63 -2.75
N THR A 45 -11.95 4.81 -1.61
CA THR A 45 -13.42 4.76 -1.52
C THR A 45 -14.10 5.81 -2.40
N ILE A 46 -13.59 7.04 -2.42
CA ILE A 46 -14.22 8.15 -3.14
C ILE A 46 -13.84 8.22 -4.63
N THR A 47 -12.80 7.51 -5.06
CA THR A 47 -12.27 7.60 -6.42
C THR A 47 -12.42 6.33 -7.25
N THR A 48 -12.71 5.18 -6.62
CA THR A 48 -12.72 3.88 -7.30
C THR A 48 -13.91 3.02 -6.87
N ASN A 49 -14.20 2.01 -7.69
CA ASN A 49 -15.07 0.88 -7.36
C ASN A 49 -14.24 -0.39 -7.19
N GLU A 50 -14.86 -1.48 -6.71
CA GLU A 50 -14.23 -2.79 -6.67
C GLU A 50 -13.72 -3.20 -8.06
N SER A 51 -12.59 -3.86 -8.10
CA SER A 51 -11.89 -4.31 -9.31
C SER A 51 -11.26 -3.20 -10.17
N ASP A 52 -11.42 -1.92 -9.83
CA ASP A 52 -10.67 -0.84 -10.48
C ASP A 52 -9.17 -0.96 -10.19
N ILE A 53 -8.35 -0.36 -11.03
CA ILE A 53 -6.89 -0.38 -10.90
C ILE A 53 -6.41 0.88 -10.21
N VAL A 54 -5.67 0.72 -9.13
CA VAL A 54 -5.01 1.79 -8.38
C VAL A 54 -3.53 1.81 -8.76
N LEU A 55 -3.04 2.94 -9.22
CA LEU A 55 -1.61 3.14 -9.53
C LEU A 55 -0.96 4.03 -8.47
N ASP A 56 0.13 3.56 -7.88
CA ASP A 56 1.02 4.36 -7.04
C ASP A 56 2.46 4.22 -7.53
N TYR A 57 2.98 5.25 -8.20
CA TYR A 57 4.33 5.26 -8.76
C TYR A 57 5.41 5.79 -7.80
N HIS A 58 5.04 6.04 -6.55
CA HIS A 58 5.93 6.33 -5.41
C HIS A 58 5.50 5.50 -4.19
N LEU A 59 5.52 4.17 -4.35
CA LEU A 59 4.86 3.24 -3.44
C LEU A 59 5.36 3.34 -1.98
N GLY A 60 6.63 3.60 -1.77
CA GLY A 60 7.21 3.75 -0.44
C GLY A 60 7.03 2.49 0.42
N SER A 61 6.36 2.65 1.56
CA SER A 61 6.10 1.56 2.50
C SER A 61 5.02 0.55 2.06
N GLY A 62 4.40 0.76 0.90
CA GLY A 62 3.38 -0.14 0.37
C GLY A 62 1.96 0.07 0.92
N THR A 63 1.67 1.18 1.58
CA THR A 63 0.35 1.45 2.16
C THR A 63 -0.76 1.40 1.10
N THR A 64 -0.56 2.06 -0.04
CA THR A 64 -1.56 2.09 -1.12
C THR A 64 -1.87 0.68 -1.64
N ALA A 65 -0.85 -0.13 -1.89
CA ALA A 65 -1.03 -1.51 -2.35
C ALA A 65 -1.75 -2.39 -1.30
N ALA A 66 -1.37 -2.26 -0.04
CA ALA A 66 -2.01 -2.99 1.06
C ALA A 66 -3.50 -2.65 1.17
N VAL A 67 -3.86 -1.37 1.12
CA VAL A 67 -5.26 -0.92 1.20
C VAL A 67 -6.05 -1.35 -0.04
N ALA A 68 -5.50 -1.17 -1.24
CA ALA A 68 -6.14 -1.61 -2.48
C ALA A 68 -6.43 -3.11 -2.45
N HIS A 69 -5.47 -3.93 -2.00
CA HIS A 69 -5.64 -5.37 -1.85
C HIS A 69 -6.77 -5.73 -0.88
N LYS A 70 -6.77 -5.13 0.33
CA LYS A 70 -7.82 -5.36 1.34
C LYS A 70 -9.22 -4.89 0.89
N MET A 71 -9.28 -3.95 -0.04
CA MET A 71 -10.54 -3.39 -0.57
C MET A 71 -10.95 -3.99 -1.93
N ASN A 72 -10.35 -5.07 -2.37
CA ASN A 72 -10.63 -5.73 -3.65
C ASN A 72 -10.42 -4.84 -4.88
N ARG A 73 -9.43 -3.94 -4.84
CA ARG A 73 -8.95 -3.24 -6.02
C ARG A 73 -7.72 -3.94 -6.56
N GLN A 74 -7.52 -3.88 -7.87
CA GLN A 74 -6.24 -4.19 -8.47
C GLN A 74 -5.27 -3.04 -8.19
N TYR A 75 -3.97 -3.29 -8.24
CA TYR A 75 -3.00 -2.23 -8.02
C TYR A 75 -1.72 -2.46 -8.81
N ILE A 76 -1.08 -1.35 -9.15
CA ILE A 76 0.26 -1.29 -9.72
C ILE A 76 1.07 -0.35 -8.82
N GLY A 77 2.04 -0.89 -8.10
CA GLY A 77 2.94 -0.13 -7.24
C GLY A 77 4.34 -0.08 -7.85
N ILE A 78 4.93 1.10 -7.90
CA ILE A 78 6.28 1.31 -8.43
C ILE A 78 7.12 1.99 -7.35
N GLU A 79 8.32 1.45 -7.10
CA GLU A 79 9.30 2.02 -6.19
C GLU A 79 10.70 1.78 -6.75
N GLN A 80 11.52 2.82 -6.81
CA GLN A 80 12.88 2.70 -7.33
C GLN A 80 13.92 2.36 -6.25
N MET A 81 13.56 2.48 -4.98
CA MET A 81 14.47 2.24 -3.86
C MET A 81 14.53 0.76 -3.50
N ASP A 82 15.71 0.30 -3.10
CA ASP A 82 15.98 -1.12 -2.79
C ASP A 82 15.09 -1.70 -1.67
N TYR A 83 14.52 -0.84 -0.81
CA TYR A 83 13.64 -1.31 0.26
C TYR A 83 12.27 -1.84 -0.21
N ILE A 84 11.94 -1.76 -1.50
CA ILE A 84 10.68 -2.30 -2.02
C ILE A 84 10.49 -3.78 -1.62
N GLU A 85 11.54 -4.58 -1.75
CA GLU A 85 11.52 -6.00 -1.45
C GLU A 85 11.33 -6.27 0.05
N THR A 86 12.08 -5.55 0.88
CA THR A 86 12.09 -5.76 2.33
C THR A 86 10.90 -5.11 3.06
N LEU A 87 10.23 -4.15 2.45
CA LEU A 87 9.09 -3.46 3.04
C LEU A 87 7.77 -3.73 2.31
N ALA A 88 7.59 -3.23 1.09
CA ALA A 88 6.31 -3.33 0.39
C ALA A 88 5.95 -4.79 0.07
N VAL A 89 6.90 -5.58 -0.43
CA VAL A 89 6.68 -7.01 -0.73
C VAL A 89 6.36 -7.79 0.54
N GLU A 90 7.15 -7.61 1.61
CA GLU A 90 6.90 -8.28 2.88
C GLU A 90 5.58 -7.85 3.52
N ARG A 91 5.21 -6.58 3.39
CA ARG A 91 3.89 -6.09 3.82
C ARG A 91 2.76 -6.80 3.08
N LEU A 92 2.86 -6.93 1.76
CA LEU A 92 1.84 -7.61 0.96
C LEU A 92 1.73 -9.10 1.28
N LYS A 93 2.84 -9.77 1.58
CA LYS A 93 2.81 -11.16 2.09
C LYS A 93 1.99 -11.26 3.39
N LYS A 94 2.22 -10.35 4.33
CA LYS A 94 1.44 -10.29 5.58
C LYS A 94 -0.04 -9.99 5.33
N VAL A 95 -0.36 -9.13 4.36
CA VAL A 95 -1.74 -8.86 3.94
C VAL A 95 -2.40 -10.16 3.43
N ILE A 96 -1.73 -10.90 2.55
CA ILE A 96 -2.21 -12.20 2.04
C ILE A 96 -2.42 -13.20 3.18
N ASP A 97 -1.52 -13.22 4.16
CA ASP A 97 -1.64 -14.07 5.36
C ASP A 97 -2.75 -13.64 6.32
N GLY A 98 -3.44 -12.53 6.04
CA GLY A 98 -4.59 -12.08 6.83
C GLY A 98 -4.23 -11.24 8.05
N GLU A 99 -3.16 -10.44 7.99
CA GLU A 99 -2.81 -9.53 9.09
C GLU A 99 -3.99 -8.63 9.48
N GLN A 100 -4.12 -8.33 10.78
CA GLN A 100 -5.32 -7.66 11.34
C GLN A 100 -5.08 -6.20 11.76
N GLY A 101 -4.01 -5.58 11.28
CA GLY A 101 -3.72 -4.15 11.49
C GLY A 101 -4.44 -3.22 10.51
N GLY A 102 -4.22 -1.93 10.68
CA GLY A 102 -4.78 -0.91 9.80
C GLY A 102 -6.29 -1.05 9.63
N ILE A 103 -6.75 -1.06 8.39
CA ILE A 103 -8.18 -1.17 8.05
C ILE A 103 -8.73 -2.60 8.05
N SER A 104 -7.93 -3.61 8.34
CA SER A 104 -8.33 -5.02 8.20
C SER A 104 -9.66 -5.35 8.88
N LYS A 105 -9.85 -4.88 10.12
CA LYS A 105 -11.10 -5.08 10.85
C LYS A 105 -12.28 -4.33 10.23
N ALA A 106 -12.05 -3.11 9.77
CA ALA A 106 -13.09 -2.27 9.17
C ALA A 106 -13.66 -2.85 7.88
N VAL A 107 -12.83 -3.54 7.09
CA VAL A 107 -13.22 -4.19 5.83
C VAL A 107 -13.44 -5.70 5.97
N ASN A 108 -13.38 -6.24 7.19
CA ASN A 108 -13.49 -7.67 7.47
C ASN A 108 -12.48 -8.52 6.68
N TRP A 109 -11.24 -8.08 6.62
CA TRP A 109 -10.18 -8.78 5.90
C TRP A 109 -9.80 -10.11 6.56
N GLN A 110 -9.76 -11.18 5.78
CA GLN A 110 -9.44 -12.53 6.23
C GLN A 110 -8.19 -13.10 5.56
N GLY A 111 -7.53 -12.32 4.71
CA GLY A 111 -6.42 -12.79 3.91
C GLY A 111 -6.82 -13.27 2.53
N GLY A 112 -5.84 -13.75 1.80
CA GLY A 112 -6.00 -14.30 0.45
C GLY A 112 -5.58 -13.32 -0.65
N GLY A 113 -5.79 -13.77 -1.89
CA GLY A 113 -5.33 -13.06 -3.08
C GLY A 113 -3.87 -13.36 -3.41
N GLU A 114 -3.37 -12.65 -4.41
CA GLU A 114 -2.01 -12.79 -4.89
C GLU A 114 -1.49 -11.46 -5.43
N PHE A 115 -0.20 -11.33 -5.59
CA PHE A 115 0.44 -10.22 -6.30
C PHE A 115 1.67 -10.72 -7.05
N VAL A 116 2.12 -9.94 -8.02
CA VAL A 116 3.35 -10.19 -8.75
C VAL A 116 4.38 -9.15 -8.36
N TYR A 117 5.58 -9.58 -7.98
CA TYR A 117 6.75 -8.73 -7.83
C TYR A 117 7.66 -8.90 -9.04
N ALA A 118 8.07 -7.78 -9.63
CA ALA A 118 8.96 -7.78 -10.79
C ALA A 118 10.00 -6.66 -10.66
N GLU A 119 11.21 -6.94 -11.10
CA GLU A 119 12.27 -5.95 -11.25
C GLU A 119 12.52 -5.70 -12.72
N LEU A 120 12.74 -4.42 -13.08
CA LEU A 120 13.15 -4.07 -14.42
C LEU A 120 14.58 -4.58 -14.67
N ALA A 121 14.78 -5.31 -15.75
CA ALA A 121 16.12 -5.73 -16.16
C ALA A 121 17.00 -4.50 -16.41
N PRO A 122 18.30 -4.57 -16.09
CA PRO A 122 19.24 -3.51 -16.42
C PRO A 122 19.20 -3.22 -17.91
N PHE A 123 19.21 -1.94 -18.26
CA PHE A 123 19.25 -1.55 -19.67
C PHE A 123 20.55 -2.05 -20.29
N ASN A 124 20.44 -2.94 -21.28
CA ASN A 124 21.60 -3.48 -21.96
C ASN A 124 22.08 -2.48 -23.03
N GLU A 125 23.14 -1.72 -22.75
CA GLU A 125 23.72 -0.78 -23.71
C GLU A 125 24.20 -1.45 -25.01
N THR A 126 24.48 -2.76 -24.97
CA THR A 126 24.87 -3.53 -26.16
C THR A 126 23.75 -3.57 -27.22
N ALA A 127 22.49 -3.44 -26.82
CA ALA A 127 21.35 -3.38 -27.75
C ALA A 127 21.29 -2.04 -28.53
N LYS A 128 21.99 -0.99 -28.09
CA LYS A 128 22.08 0.30 -28.78
C LYS A 128 23.10 0.32 -29.91
N GLN A 129 24.01 -0.64 -29.98
CA GLN A 129 25.08 -0.70 -30.99
C GLN A 129 24.74 -1.60 -32.18
N GLN A 130 23.55 -2.15 -32.20
CA GLN A 130 22.96 -2.87 -33.35
C GLN A 130 21.89 -2.00 -34.03
#